data_c80bf825dd4d604db971ea7fb151015b
#
_entry.id   c80bf825dd4d604db971ea7fb151015b
#
_cell.length_a   1.000
_cell.length_b   1.000
_cell.length_c   1.000
_cell.angle_alpha   90.00
_cell.angle_beta   90.00
_cell.angle_gamma   90.00
#
_symmetry.space_group_name_H-M   'P 1'
#
loop_
_entity.id
_entity.type
_entity.pdbx_description
1 polymer ?
#
loop_
_entity_poly.entity_id
_entity_poly.type
_entity_poly.pdbx_seq_one_letter_code
_entity_poly.pdbx_strand_id
1 'polypeptide(L)'
;MDFDYVLVGGGLQAGLIVLAVRAAQPQARIAVVERGATLGGNHTWCFHADDLRGAGALPATGAPGAWIEPLIDARWPGYDVAFPGLRRGLDSAYACVTSERLDRVVRPRVDELALDTTALAIHGDRVETTRGELRGRVVTDARGPAQLATSKTGWQTFVGQEVRAPGHGLERPILMDATVEQAGGFRFFYVLPLAPDRLLIEDTCFTSTPYLDVPACRVAIQQYAEAHGWAIDAVIREETGVIALPLALEVPAPGAPFVAGYGGGYFHPVTGYSFPIAARVAAAIATGEPEALRALHRAHLAQLPFALRLNRMLFQWFAPAQRYHVLERFYRMPEPVIRRFYALELTALDRARFFVGRPPRGLSLRGMLGGVAR
;
A
#
# COMPACT_ATOMS: atom_id res chain seq x y z
N MET A 1 -32.30 -2.12 11.43
CA MET A 1 -30.92 -2.24 10.93
C MET A 1 -30.21 -3.19 11.88
N ASP A 2 -29.54 -4.19 11.33
CA ASP A 2 -28.95 -5.25 12.14
C ASP A 2 -27.55 -4.91 12.61
N PHE A 3 -26.85 -4.00 11.87
CA PHE A 3 -25.48 -3.57 12.15
C PHE A 3 -25.31 -2.05 12.05
N ASP A 4 -24.36 -1.51 12.79
CA ASP A 4 -23.93 -0.11 12.61
C ASP A 4 -23.06 0.03 11.36
N TYR A 5 -22.19 -0.97 11.11
CA TYR A 5 -21.27 -1.00 9.99
C TYR A 5 -21.36 -2.33 9.25
N VAL A 6 -21.46 -2.29 7.93
CA VAL A 6 -21.31 -3.44 7.03
C VAL A 6 -20.15 -3.16 6.08
N LEU A 7 -19.08 -3.94 6.16
CA LEU A 7 -17.86 -3.78 5.38
C LEU A 7 -17.77 -4.91 4.35
N VAL A 8 -17.60 -4.56 3.08
CA VAL A 8 -17.46 -5.54 2.00
C VAL A 8 -16.02 -5.61 1.55
N GLY A 9 -15.41 -6.80 1.71
CA GLY A 9 -13.99 -7.06 1.54
C GLY A 9 -13.26 -7.10 2.90
N GLY A 10 -12.55 -8.18 3.16
CA GLY A 10 -11.83 -8.43 4.42
C GLY A 10 -10.35 -8.03 4.41
N GLY A 11 -9.93 -7.12 3.51
CA GLY A 11 -8.54 -6.68 3.38
C GLY A 11 -8.13 -5.62 4.42
N LEU A 12 -6.95 -5.01 4.19
CA LEU A 12 -6.36 -3.99 5.06
C LEU A 12 -7.35 -2.88 5.44
N GLN A 13 -8.05 -2.32 4.46
CA GLN A 13 -8.95 -1.18 4.70
C GLN A 13 -10.09 -1.55 5.66
N ALA A 14 -10.73 -2.69 5.46
CA ALA A 14 -11.78 -3.16 6.36
C ALA A 14 -11.23 -3.48 7.75
N GLY A 15 -10.07 -4.15 7.83
CA GLY A 15 -9.41 -4.45 9.11
C GLY A 15 -9.11 -3.18 9.91
N LEU A 16 -8.58 -2.15 9.26
CA LEU A 16 -8.33 -0.87 9.91
C LEU A 16 -9.63 -0.18 10.36
N ILE A 17 -10.71 -0.24 9.55
CA ILE A 17 -12.02 0.31 9.95
C ILE A 17 -12.55 -0.41 11.19
N VAL A 18 -12.48 -1.74 11.23
CA VAL A 18 -12.90 -2.52 12.41
C VAL A 18 -12.17 -2.06 13.66
N LEU A 19 -10.84 -1.93 13.60
CA LEU A 19 -10.05 -1.51 14.76
C LEU A 19 -10.34 -0.08 15.17
N ALA A 20 -10.46 0.84 14.23
CA ALA A 20 -10.76 2.23 14.51
C ALA A 20 -12.17 2.39 15.12
N VAL A 21 -13.17 1.70 14.57
CA VAL A 21 -14.54 1.69 15.10
C VAL A 21 -14.57 1.11 16.51
N ARG A 22 -13.91 -0.02 16.77
CA ARG A 22 -13.82 -0.58 18.12
C ARG A 22 -13.16 0.35 19.12
N ALA A 23 -12.14 1.11 18.69
CA ALA A 23 -11.47 2.08 19.54
C ALA A 23 -12.34 3.33 19.83
N ALA A 24 -13.16 3.77 18.87
CA ALA A 24 -14.00 4.97 19.02
C ALA A 24 -15.40 4.63 19.56
N GLN A 25 -15.96 3.51 19.15
CA GLN A 25 -17.34 3.07 19.40
C GLN A 25 -17.37 1.59 19.82
N PRO A 26 -16.97 1.24 21.06
CA PRO A 26 -16.80 -0.17 21.48
C PRO A 26 -18.05 -1.04 21.34
N GLN A 27 -19.25 -0.44 21.42
CA GLN A 27 -20.54 -1.14 21.36
C GLN A 27 -21.13 -1.22 19.94
N ALA A 28 -20.49 -0.60 18.94
CA ALA A 28 -20.98 -0.65 17.56
C ALA A 28 -21.01 -2.09 17.03
N ARG A 29 -22.08 -2.48 16.38
CA ARG A 29 -22.20 -3.79 15.72
C ARG A 29 -21.60 -3.75 14.33
N ILE A 30 -20.63 -4.64 14.04
CA ILE A 30 -19.86 -4.67 12.81
C ILE A 30 -20.02 -6.00 12.10
N ALA A 31 -20.44 -5.97 10.83
CA ALA A 31 -20.42 -7.12 9.94
C ALA A 31 -19.32 -6.94 8.86
N VAL A 32 -18.65 -8.05 8.51
CA VAL A 32 -17.68 -8.10 7.42
C VAL A 32 -18.05 -9.22 6.46
N VAL A 33 -18.11 -8.91 5.17
CA VAL A 33 -18.33 -9.87 4.08
C VAL A 33 -17.03 -10.06 3.33
N GLU A 34 -16.51 -11.28 3.29
CA GLU A 34 -15.28 -11.63 2.58
C GLU A 34 -15.48 -12.86 1.70
N ARG A 35 -15.04 -12.79 0.45
CA ARG A 35 -15.16 -13.90 -0.51
C ARG A 35 -14.20 -15.05 -0.24
N GLY A 36 -13.10 -14.77 0.44
CA GLY A 36 -12.09 -15.76 0.84
C GLY A 36 -12.40 -16.42 2.17
N ALA A 37 -11.67 -17.46 2.49
CA ALA A 37 -11.79 -18.21 3.74
C ALA A 37 -11.14 -17.51 4.94
N THR A 38 -10.34 -16.46 4.69
CA THR A 38 -9.62 -15.70 5.73
C THR A 38 -9.64 -14.20 5.41
N LEU A 39 -9.45 -13.38 6.43
CA LEU A 39 -9.22 -11.94 6.24
C LEU A 39 -7.79 -11.68 5.74
N GLY A 40 -7.56 -10.54 5.08
CA GLY A 40 -6.24 -10.12 4.64
C GLY A 40 -5.77 -10.70 3.31
N GLY A 41 -6.36 -11.80 2.85
CA GLY A 41 -5.88 -12.50 1.65
C GLY A 41 -4.47 -13.05 1.86
N ASN A 42 -3.53 -12.73 0.95
CA ASN A 42 -2.14 -13.17 1.01
C ASN A 42 -1.20 -11.99 0.71
N HIS A 43 -1.08 -11.07 1.66
CA HIS A 43 -0.30 -9.84 1.53
C HIS A 43 0.49 -9.51 2.79
N THR A 44 1.59 -8.79 2.59
CA THR A 44 2.34 -8.11 3.63
C THR A 44 2.23 -6.60 3.38
N TRP A 45 1.68 -5.87 4.35
CA TRP A 45 1.62 -4.40 4.28
C TRP A 45 2.66 -3.80 5.20
N CYS A 46 3.40 -2.84 4.65
CA CYS A 46 4.38 -2.12 5.45
C CYS A 46 4.03 -0.64 5.55
N PHE A 47 4.58 0.04 6.55
CA PHE A 47 4.34 1.44 6.76
C PHE A 47 5.47 2.10 7.57
N HIS A 48 5.65 3.41 7.38
CA HIS A 48 6.53 4.20 8.22
C HIS A 48 5.83 4.55 9.55
N ALA A 49 6.52 4.48 10.67
CA ALA A 49 5.91 4.76 11.97
C ALA A 49 5.29 6.17 12.05
N ASP A 50 5.86 7.14 11.34
CA ASP A 50 5.33 8.50 11.26
C ASP A 50 3.96 8.58 10.54
N ASP A 51 3.60 7.61 9.72
CA ASP A 51 2.31 7.55 9.03
C ASP A 51 1.15 7.43 10.02
N LEU A 52 1.40 6.84 11.19
CA LEU A 52 0.40 6.68 12.24
C LEU A 52 -0.03 8.01 12.87
N ARG A 53 0.80 9.04 12.77
CA ARG A 53 0.46 10.39 13.31
C ARG A 53 -0.78 10.97 12.61
N GLY A 54 -0.93 10.73 11.30
CA GLY A 54 -2.10 11.15 10.53
C GLY A 54 -3.37 10.35 10.81
N ALA A 55 -3.25 9.18 11.45
CA ALA A 55 -4.40 8.33 11.78
C ALA A 55 -5.25 8.86 12.94
N GLY A 56 -4.80 9.94 13.61
CA GLY A 56 -5.52 10.56 14.71
C GLY A 56 -5.48 9.77 16.02
N ALA A 57 -5.75 10.46 17.12
CA ALA A 57 -6.02 9.83 18.40
C ALA A 57 -7.51 9.51 18.49
N LEU A 58 -7.84 8.26 18.78
CA LEU A 58 -9.22 7.82 19.02
C LEU A 58 -9.48 7.73 20.54
N PRO A 59 -10.72 7.95 21.01
CA PRO A 59 -11.02 8.10 22.43
C PRO A 59 -10.46 7.00 23.34
N ALA A 60 -10.48 5.75 22.91
CA ALA A 60 -10.02 4.62 23.71
C ALA A 60 -8.49 4.43 23.74
N THR A 61 -7.72 5.15 22.93
CA THR A 61 -6.29 4.86 22.73
C THR A 61 -5.33 5.96 23.15
N GLY A 62 -5.82 7.17 23.35
CA GLY A 62 -5.05 8.31 23.90
C GLY A 62 -3.94 8.85 23.03
N ALA A 63 -3.37 8.07 22.10
CA ALA A 63 -2.29 8.48 21.21
C ALA A 63 -2.63 8.23 19.74
N PRO A 64 -2.16 9.08 18.82
CA PRO A 64 -2.37 8.89 17.38
C PRO A 64 -1.89 7.52 16.92
N GLY A 65 -2.76 6.77 16.24
CA GLY A 65 -2.44 5.47 15.65
C GLY A 65 -2.25 4.31 16.64
N ALA A 66 -2.37 4.51 17.96
CA ALA A 66 -2.18 3.44 18.95
C ALA A 66 -3.17 2.27 18.76
N TRP A 67 -4.31 2.48 18.16
CA TRP A 67 -5.29 1.45 17.82
C TRP A 67 -4.80 0.48 16.72
N ILE A 68 -3.73 0.83 16.02
CA ILE A 68 -3.08 0.01 14.98
C ILE A 68 -2.01 -0.93 15.57
N GLU A 69 -1.45 -0.59 16.73
CA GLU A 69 -0.37 -1.35 17.38
C GLU A 69 -0.59 -2.88 17.43
N PRO A 70 -1.80 -3.40 17.71
CA PRO A 70 -2.02 -4.83 17.73
C PRO A 70 -1.76 -5.54 16.39
N LEU A 71 -1.80 -4.81 15.26
CA LEU A 71 -1.54 -5.38 13.93
C LEU A 71 -0.05 -5.58 13.63
N ILE A 72 0.85 -4.93 14.32
CA ILE A 72 2.27 -4.92 13.96
C ILE A 72 2.89 -6.29 14.24
N ASP A 73 3.46 -6.91 13.21
CA ASP A 73 4.19 -8.18 13.30
C ASP A 73 5.68 -7.96 13.54
N ALA A 74 6.29 -7.04 12.80
CA ALA A 74 7.70 -6.68 12.96
C ALA A 74 7.89 -5.17 12.83
N ARG A 75 8.94 -4.67 13.49
CA ARG A 75 9.31 -3.25 13.50
C ARG A 75 10.82 -3.11 13.45
N TRP A 76 11.29 -2.11 12.69
CA TRP A 76 12.70 -1.79 12.53
C TRP A 76 12.93 -0.29 12.77
N PRO A 77 14.11 0.09 13.32
CA PRO A 77 14.42 1.50 13.60
C PRO A 77 14.64 2.34 12.33
N GLY A 78 14.84 1.68 11.20
CA GLY A 78 15.05 2.30 9.90
C GLY A 78 15.12 1.27 8.78
N TYR A 79 15.48 1.71 7.59
CA TYR A 79 15.62 0.87 6.40
C TYR A 79 16.75 1.36 5.49
N ASP A 80 17.19 0.51 4.59
CA ASP A 80 18.24 0.80 3.62
C ASP A 80 17.70 0.85 2.19
N VAL A 81 18.36 1.63 1.34
CA VAL A 81 18.15 1.64 -0.11
C VAL A 81 19.49 1.57 -0.84
N ALA A 82 19.52 0.87 -1.97
CA ALA A 82 20.68 0.72 -2.82
C ALA A 82 20.33 0.97 -4.28
N PHE A 83 21.13 1.83 -4.92
CA PHE A 83 21.08 2.13 -6.34
C PHE A 83 22.50 2.10 -6.89
N PRO A 84 22.72 2.03 -8.24
CA PRO A 84 24.07 2.03 -8.79
C PRO A 84 24.96 3.20 -8.32
N GLY A 85 24.38 4.36 -8.07
CA GLY A 85 25.10 5.57 -7.61
C GLY A 85 24.76 6.06 -6.21
N LEU A 86 24.04 5.25 -5.40
CA LEU A 86 23.63 5.64 -4.06
C LEU A 86 23.42 4.40 -3.16
N ARG A 87 24.07 4.38 -2.01
CA ARG A 87 23.69 3.54 -0.87
C ARG A 87 23.36 4.43 0.31
N ARG A 88 22.20 4.22 0.94
CA ARG A 88 21.76 5.09 2.04
C ARG A 88 20.91 4.33 3.04
N GLY A 89 21.26 4.45 4.33
CA GLY A 89 20.39 4.15 5.45
C GLY A 89 19.51 5.34 5.78
N LEU A 90 18.25 5.08 6.08
CA LEU A 90 17.27 6.08 6.53
C LEU A 90 16.81 5.70 7.95
N ASP A 91 16.73 6.69 8.84
CA ASP A 91 16.35 6.50 10.24
C ASP A 91 14.86 6.72 10.49
N SER A 92 14.06 6.43 9.49
CA SER A 92 12.61 6.41 9.60
C SER A 92 12.16 5.01 10.01
N ALA A 93 11.66 4.85 11.22
CA ALA A 93 11.17 3.57 11.71
C ALA A 93 10.12 2.98 10.76
N TYR A 94 10.23 1.68 10.52
CA TYR A 94 9.42 0.95 9.55
C TYR A 94 8.77 -0.26 10.23
N ALA A 95 7.57 -0.63 9.82
CA ALA A 95 6.83 -1.74 10.41
C ALA A 95 6.07 -2.52 9.34
N CYS A 96 5.73 -3.76 9.64
CA CYS A 96 4.89 -4.58 8.76
C CYS A 96 3.72 -5.21 9.49
N VAL A 97 2.70 -5.55 8.70
CA VAL A 97 1.48 -6.28 9.06
C VAL A 97 1.33 -7.41 8.05
N THR A 98 1.32 -8.64 8.50
CA THR A 98 1.01 -9.79 7.64
C THR A 98 -0.51 -10.03 7.57
N SER A 99 -0.97 -10.72 6.53
CA SER A 99 -2.38 -11.12 6.41
C SER A 99 -2.82 -12.02 7.56
N GLU A 100 -1.96 -12.91 8.03
CA GLU A 100 -2.22 -13.80 9.18
C GLU A 100 -2.40 -13.01 10.47
N ARG A 101 -1.55 -11.98 10.66
CA ARG A 101 -1.68 -11.09 11.82
C ARG A 101 -2.97 -10.29 11.77
N LEU A 102 -3.31 -9.77 10.60
CA LEU A 102 -4.56 -9.03 10.39
C LEU A 102 -5.77 -9.93 10.72
N ASP A 103 -5.84 -11.14 10.17
CA ASP A 103 -6.94 -12.07 10.43
C ASP A 103 -7.07 -12.37 11.94
N ARG A 104 -5.95 -12.73 12.58
CA ARG A 104 -5.91 -13.06 14.02
C ARG A 104 -6.40 -11.91 14.91
N VAL A 105 -6.06 -10.68 14.54
CA VAL A 105 -6.41 -9.51 15.36
C VAL A 105 -7.81 -9.02 15.07
N VAL A 106 -8.23 -9.00 13.80
CA VAL A 106 -9.53 -8.43 13.39
C VAL A 106 -10.68 -9.39 13.61
N ARG A 107 -10.52 -10.68 13.33
CA ARG A 107 -11.56 -11.71 13.43
C ARG A 107 -12.35 -11.67 14.75
N PRO A 108 -11.73 -11.65 15.95
CA PRO A 108 -12.47 -11.62 17.22
C PRO A 108 -13.14 -10.27 17.53
N ARG A 109 -12.99 -9.28 16.68
CA ARG A 109 -13.53 -7.92 16.82
C ARG A 109 -14.72 -7.63 15.91
N VAL A 110 -15.14 -8.62 15.13
CA VAL A 110 -16.29 -8.56 14.22
C VAL A 110 -17.45 -9.32 14.84
N ASP A 111 -18.66 -8.76 14.82
CA ASP A 111 -19.85 -9.43 15.39
C ASP A 111 -20.42 -10.46 14.41
N GLU A 112 -20.39 -10.17 13.11
CA GLU A 112 -20.79 -11.08 12.04
C GLU A 112 -19.72 -11.15 10.97
N LEU A 113 -19.08 -12.30 10.83
CA LEU A 113 -18.03 -12.54 9.84
C LEU A 113 -18.51 -13.56 8.79
N ALA A 114 -18.92 -13.05 7.63
CA ALA A 114 -19.37 -13.86 6.50
C ALA A 114 -18.17 -14.14 5.55
N LEU A 115 -17.40 -15.18 5.85
CA LEU A 115 -16.34 -15.71 4.97
C LEU A 115 -16.94 -16.60 3.88
N ASP A 116 -16.15 -16.89 2.82
CA ASP A 116 -16.59 -17.64 1.64
C ASP A 116 -17.91 -17.10 1.07
N THR A 117 -18.09 -15.78 1.16
CA THR A 117 -19.34 -15.09 0.85
C THR A 117 -19.09 -13.95 -0.13
N THR A 118 -19.70 -14.05 -1.31
CA THR A 118 -19.58 -13.01 -2.33
C THR A 118 -20.70 -11.98 -2.19
N ALA A 119 -20.35 -10.71 -2.15
CA ALA A 119 -21.31 -9.61 -2.29
C ALA A 119 -21.76 -9.50 -3.75
N LEU A 120 -23.07 -9.64 -3.97
CA LEU A 120 -23.71 -9.59 -5.29
C LEU A 120 -24.08 -8.16 -5.67
N ALA A 121 -24.64 -7.41 -4.71
CA ALA A 121 -24.96 -5.99 -4.86
C ALA A 121 -24.67 -5.23 -3.56
N ILE A 122 -24.24 -3.98 -3.67
CA ILE A 122 -23.93 -3.11 -2.53
C ILE A 122 -24.76 -1.83 -2.67
N HIS A 123 -25.58 -1.54 -1.69
CA HIS A 123 -26.43 -0.36 -1.59
C HIS A 123 -26.03 0.52 -0.42
N GLY A 124 -26.66 1.68 -0.29
CA GLY A 124 -26.32 2.64 0.77
C GLY A 124 -26.59 2.12 2.19
N ASP A 125 -27.51 1.18 2.36
CA ASP A 125 -27.99 0.66 3.66
C ASP A 125 -27.98 -0.87 3.76
N ARG A 126 -27.63 -1.60 2.67
CA ARG A 126 -27.64 -3.06 2.64
C ARG A 126 -26.64 -3.64 1.63
N VAL A 127 -26.31 -4.89 1.86
CA VAL A 127 -25.47 -5.72 0.98
C VAL A 127 -26.19 -7.03 0.70
N GLU A 128 -26.42 -7.33 -0.57
CA GLU A 128 -26.92 -8.60 -1.05
C GLU A 128 -25.75 -9.56 -1.23
N THR A 129 -25.81 -10.74 -0.65
CA THR A 129 -24.74 -11.72 -0.70
C THR A 129 -25.23 -13.09 -1.15
N THR A 130 -24.30 -13.99 -1.44
CA THR A 130 -24.60 -15.41 -1.74
C THR A 130 -25.23 -16.16 -0.56
N ARG A 131 -25.25 -15.57 0.64
CA ARG A 131 -25.81 -16.18 1.87
C ARG A 131 -27.01 -15.41 2.44
N GLY A 132 -27.51 -14.39 1.73
CA GLY A 132 -28.61 -13.55 2.18
C GLY A 132 -28.24 -12.08 2.23
N GLU A 133 -29.08 -11.28 2.86
CA GLU A 133 -28.94 -9.83 2.93
C GLU A 133 -28.42 -9.40 4.31
N LEU A 134 -27.48 -8.45 4.35
CA LEU A 134 -27.03 -7.77 5.56
C LEU A 134 -27.40 -6.29 5.50
N ARG A 135 -27.98 -5.74 6.57
CA ARG A 135 -28.38 -4.33 6.66
C ARG A 135 -27.55 -3.56 7.67
N GLY A 136 -27.07 -2.39 7.26
CA GLY A 136 -26.24 -1.55 8.12
C GLY A 136 -26.49 -0.06 7.95
N ARG A 137 -26.22 0.69 9.00
CA ARG A 137 -26.31 2.16 8.97
C ARG A 137 -25.24 2.78 8.08
N VAL A 138 -24.05 2.21 8.09
CA VAL A 138 -22.90 2.61 7.25
C VAL A 138 -22.46 1.40 6.45
N VAL A 139 -22.56 1.47 5.13
CA VAL A 139 -22.07 0.44 4.22
C VAL A 139 -20.81 0.94 3.52
N THR A 140 -19.74 0.16 3.59
CA THR A 140 -18.45 0.49 2.98
C THR A 140 -18.00 -0.61 2.03
N ASP A 141 -17.76 -0.25 0.77
CA ASP A 141 -17.11 -1.13 -0.20
C ASP A 141 -15.58 -1.00 -0.08
N ALA A 142 -14.94 -2.04 0.42
CA ALA A 142 -13.49 -2.12 0.61
C ALA A 142 -12.85 -3.28 -0.17
N ARG A 143 -13.44 -3.69 -1.31
CA ARG A 143 -13.06 -4.88 -2.10
C ARG A 143 -11.70 -4.79 -2.80
N GLY A 144 -11.03 -3.65 -2.77
CA GLY A 144 -9.66 -3.54 -3.27
C GLY A 144 -9.54 -3.18 -4.77
N PRO A 145 -8.37 -3.45 -5.40
CA PRO A 145 -8.00 -2.83 -6.68
C PRO A 145 -8.84 -3.26 -7.89
N ALA A 146 -9.49 -4.41 -7.84
CA ALA A 146 -10.35 -4.87 -8.93
C ALA A 146 -11.53 -3.93 -9.23
N GLN A 147 -11.85 -3.03 -8.31
CA GLN A 147 -12.90 -2.03 -8.45
C GLN A 147 -12.39 -0.69 -9.02
N LEU A 148 -11.07 -0.54 -9.18
CA LEU A 148 -10.48 0.70 -9.69
C LEU A 148 -10.65 0.80 -11.21
N ALA A 149 -11.43 1.78 -11.65
CA ALA A 149 -11.54 2.13 -13.07
C ALA A 149 -10.33 3.00 -13.49
N THR A 150 -9.51 2.50 -14.40
CA THR A 150 -8.40 3.27 -14.97
C THR A 150 -8.18 2.92 -16.43
N SER A 151 -8.04 3.94 -17.28
CA SER A 151 -7.82 3.79 -18.72
C SER A 151 -6.36 3.84 -19.15
N LYS A 152 -5.51 4.51 -18.35
CA LYS A 152 -4.08 4.65 -18.60
C LYS A 152 -3.32 4.45 -17.30
N THR A 153 -2.41 3.49 -17.30
CA THR A 153 -1.69 3.13 -16.10
C THR A 153 -0.29 2.59 -16.40
N GLY A 154 0.66 2.87 -15.51
CA GLY A 154 1.81 2.02 -15.28
C GLY A 154 1.43 0.93 -14.29
N TRP A 155 2.32 0.00 -14.06
CA TRP A 155 2.06 -1.15 -13.20
C TRP A 155 3.26 -1.41 -12.28
N GLN A 156 2.97 -1.78 -11.06
CA GLN A 156 3.91 -2.46 -10.18
C GLN A 156 3.55 -3.95 -10.20
N THR A 157 4.49 -4.76 -10.63
CA THR A 157 4.34 -6.22 -10.65
C THR A 157 5.38 -6.83 -9.72
N PHE A 158 5.00 -7.83 -8.95
CA PHE A 158 5.93 -8.44 -8.02
C PHE A 158 5.61 -9.89 -7.70
N VAL A 159 6.65 -10.63 -7.32
CA VAL A 159 6.58 -11.90 -6.59
C VAL A 159 7.41 -11.75 -5.33
N GLY A 160 6.82 -12.04 -4.18
CA GLY A 160 7.48 -12.08 -2.88
C GLY A 160 7.45 -13.49 -2.32
N GLN A 161 8.58 -13.97 -1.82
CA GLN A 161 8.66 -15.24 -1.09
C GLN A 161 9.11 -15.01 0.35
N GLU A 162 8.29 -15.42 1.29
CA GLU A 162 8.73 -15.60 2.66
C GLU A 162 9.50 -16.92 2.74
N VAL A 163 10.76 -16.83 3.12
CA VAL A 163 11.69 -17.97 3.10
C VAL A 163 12.30 -18.20 4.46
N ARG A 164 12.62 -19.46 4.75
CA ARG A 164 13.51 -19.81 5.85
C ARG A 164 14.95 -19.68 5.35
N ALA A 165 15.71 -18.77 5.99
CA ALA A 165 17.10 -18.47 5.63
C ALA A 165 17.90 -18.22 6.94
N PRO A 166 18.30 -19.29 7.64
CA PRO A 166 19.05 -19.16 8.91
C PRO A 166 20.38 -18.44 8.70
N GLY A 167 20.71 -17.54 9.62
CA GLY A 167 21.98 -16.83 9.59
C GLY A 167 22.10 -15.74 8.53
N HIS A 168 20.98 -15.26 7.97
CA HIS A 168 20.98 -14.18 6.96
C HIS A 168 21.62 -12.88 7.45
N GLY A 169 21.69 -12.62 8.76
CA GLY A 169 22.40 -11.48 9.36
C GLY A 169 21.83 -10.08 9.03
N LEU A 170 20.73 -10.00 8.29
CA LEU A 170 20.09 -8.74 7.95
C LEU A 170 19.31 -8.21 9.16
N GLU A 171 19.62 -7.00 9.62
CA GLU A 171 18.96 -6.37 10.77
C GLU A 171 17.93 -5.30 10.37
N ARG A 172 18.07 -4.73 9.19
CA ARG A 172 17.21 -3.65 8.67
C ARG A 172 16.60 -4.07 7.33
N PRO A 173 15.36 -3.67 7.03
CA PRO A 173 14.78 -3.85 5.71
C PRO A 173 15.61 -3.21 4.60
N ILE A 174 15.68 -3.84 3.46
CA ILE A 174 16.12 -3.23 2.22
C ILE A 174 14.85 -2.84 1.45
N LEU A 175 14.52 -1.54 1.47
CA LEU A 175 13.27 -1.08 0.85
C LEU A 175 13.35 -1.08 -0.68
N MET A 176 14.52 -0.77 -1.24
CA MET A 176 14.79 -0.85 -2.68
C MET A 176 16.26 -1.18 -2.90
N ASP A 177 16.56 -2.38 -3.38
CA ASP A 177 17.84 -2.68 -3.99
C ASP A 177 17.69 -2.71 -5.50
N ALA A 178 18.02 -1.59 -6.14
CA ALA A 178 18.00 -1.41 -7.60
C ALA A 178 19.39 -1.57 -8.23
N THR A 179 20.34 -2.19 -7.52
CA THR A 179 21.66 -2.52 -8.08
C THR A 179 21.63 -3.72 -9.02
N VAL A 180 20.48 -4.35 -9.16
CA VAL A 180 20.21 -5.47 -10.05
C VAL A 180 19.96 -5.04 -11.49
N GLU A 181 19.97 -6.00 -12.42
CA GLU A 181 19.69 -5.75 -13.84
C GLU A 181 18.31 -5.10 -14.02
N GLN A 182 18.26 -4.00 -14.78
CA GLN A 182 17.08 -3.21 -15.05
C GLN A 182 16.37 -3.67 -16.33
N ALA A 183 15.88 -4.91 -16.34
CA ALA A 183 15.20 -5.51 -17.48
C ALA A 183 13.69 -5.19 -17.45
N GLY A 184 13.17 -4.60 -18.55
CA GLY A 184 11.73 -4.40 -18.74
C GLY A 184 11.09 -3.24 -17.97
N GLY A 185 11.76 -2.66 -16.97
CA GLY A 185 11.20 -1.59 -16.14
C GLY A 185 12.18 -1.06 -15.09
N PHE A 186 11.67 -0.35 -14.10
CA PHE A 186 12.40 -0.06 -12.88
C PHE A 186 12.28 -1.28 -11.96
N ARG A 187 13.35 -2.07 -11.86
CA ARG A 187 13.39 -3.29 -11.07
C ARG A 187 14.20 -3.09 -9.80
N PHE A 188 13.71 -3.65 -8.71
CA PHE A 188 14.40 -3.66 -7.43
C PHE A 188 13.98 -4.86 -6.59
N PHE A 189 14.84 -5.27 -5.68
CA PHE A 189 14.46 -6.21 -4.62
C PHE A 189 14.04 -5.44 -3.37
N TYR A 190 12.98 -5.95 -2.75
CA TYR A 190 12.49 -5.52 -1.46
C TYR A 190 12.67 -6.67 -0.48
N VAL A 191 13.34 -6.41 0.67
CA VAL A 191 13.68 -7.48 1.63
C VAL A 191 13.31 -7.07 3.03
N LEU A 192 12.59 -7.93 3.74
CA LEU A 192 12.22 -7.75 5.14
C LEU A 192 12.82 -8.86 6.01
N PRO A 193 13.63 -8.56 7.01
CA PRO A 193 14.06 -9.54 8.01
C PRO A 193 12.94 -9.72 9.06
N LEU A 194 12.04 -10.68 8.81
CA LEU A 194 10.86 -10.92 9.66
C LEU A 194 11.23 -11.59 10.99
N ALA A 195 12.27 -12.43 10.98
CA ALA A 195 12.82 -13.10 12.14
C ALA A 195 14.30 -13.46 11.89
N PRO A 196 15.10 -13.88 12.89
CA PRO A 196 16.51 -14.22 12.71
C PRO A 196 16.77 -15.35 11.67
N ASP A 197 15.74 -16.12 11.34
CA ASP A 197 15.78 -17.21 10.38
C ASP A 197 14.77 -17.05 9.23
N ARG A 198 14.10 -15.87 9.12
CA ARG A 198 13.06 -15.65 8.09
C ARG A 198 13.22 -14.33 7.39
N LEU A 199 13.20 -14.38 6.06
CA LEU A 199 13.17 -13.21 5.18
C LEU A 199 11.90 -13.25 4.31
N LEU A 200 11.32 -12.08 4.06
CA LEU A 200 10.54 -11.87 2.84
C LEU A 200 11.49 -11.28 1.79
N ILE A 201 11.59 -11.90 0.62
CA ILE A 201 12.37 -11.42 -0.52
C ILE A 201 11.42 -11.23 -1.69
N GLU A 202 11.31 -10.01 -2.19
CA GLU A 202 10.37 -9.66 -3.26
C GLU A 202 11.11 -9.08 -4.46
N ASP A 203 10.89 -9.66 -5.65
CA ASP A 203 11.33 -9.13 -6.94
C ASP A 203 10.21 -8.25 -7.49
N THR A 204 10.43 -6.95 -7.52
CA THR A 204 9.44 -5.94 -7.89
C THR A 204 9.89 -5.16 -9.13
N CYS A 205 8.94 -4.90 -10.05
CA CYS A 205 9.21 -4.12 -11.25
C CYS A 205 8.09 -3.09 -11.53
N PHE A 206 8.47 -1.85 -11.87
CA PHE A 206 7.56 -0.84 -12.40
C PHE A 206 7.55 -0.91 -13.93
N THR A 207 6.51 -1.53 -14.47
CA THR A 207 6.38 -1.86 -15.90
C THR A 207 5.32 -1.02 -16.60
N SER A 208 5.30 -1.10 -17.94
CA SER A 208 4.27 -0.44 -18.75
C SER A 208 3.10 -1.39 -19.11
N THR A 209 3.17 -2.65 -18.70
CA THR A 209 2.15 -3.69 -18.92
C THR A 209 1.90 -4.47 -17.64
N PRO A 210 0.71 -5.07 -17.44
CA PRO A 210 0.40 -5.86 -16.25
C PRO A 210 0.97 -7.30 -16.30
N TYR A 211 1.95 -7.55 -17.16
CA TYR A 211 2.55 -8.88 -17.30
C TYR A 211 3.48 -9.19 -16.13
N LEU A 212 3.32 -10.37 -15.53
CA LEU A 212 4.14 -10.89 -14.45
C LEU A 212 4.59 -12.30 -14.78
N ASP A 213 5.91 -12.50 -14.93
CA ASP A 213 6.53 -13.81 -15.12
C ASP A 213 6.93 -14.41 -13.76
N VAL A 214 5.99 -15.11 -13.15
CA VAL A 214 6.20 -15.71 -11.82
C VAL A 214 7.37 -16.68 -11.79
N PRO A 215 7.54 -17.61 -12.76
CA PRO A 215 8.71 -18.50 -12.82
C PRO A 215 10.04 -17.74 -12.86
N ALA A 216 10.15 -16.71 -13.70
CA ALA A 216 11.38 -15.92 -13.80
C ALA A 216 11.68 -15.15 -12.48
N CYS A 217 10.67 -14.60 -11.82
CA CYS A 217 10.85 -13.95 -10.53
C CYS A 217 11.32 -14.92 -9.44
N ARG A 218 10.80 -16.15 -9.40
CA ARG A 218 11.26 -17.19 -8.45
C ARG A 218 12.74 -17.50 -8.62
N VAL A 219 13.20 -17.66 -9.86
CA VAL A 219 14.62 -17.88 -10.17
C VAL A 219 15.45 -16.67 -9.72
N ALA A 220 14.97 -15.46 -9.97
CA ALA A 220 15.66 -14.25 -9.59
C ALA A 220 15.75 -14.05 -8.06
N ILE A 221 14.71 -14.42 -7.31
CA ILE A 221 14.73 -14.42 -5.84
C ILE A 221 15.81 -15.37 -5.31
N GLN A 222 15.89 -16.59 -5.86
CA GLN A 222 16.93 -17.56 -5.49
C GLN A 222 18.32 -17.02 -5.77
N GLN A 223 18.57 -16.49 -6.98
CA GLN A 223 19.85 -15.90 -7.37
C GLN A 223 20.24 -14.69 -6.51
N TYR A 224 19.26 -13.85 -6.15
CA TYR A 224 19.48 -12.70 -5.28
C TYR A 224 19.91 -13.15 -3.87
N ALA A 225 19.23 -14.14 -3.30
CA ALA A 225 19.60 -14.71 -2.01
C ALA A 225 21.01 -15.32 -2.04
N GLU A 226 21.34 -16.11 -3.06
CA GLU A 226 22.67 -16.69 -3.25
C GLU A 226 23.77 -15.64 -3.34
N ALA A 227 23.53 -14.55 -4.09
CA ALA A 227 24.49 -13.44 -4.21
C ALA A 227 24.74 -12.71 -2.87
N HIS A 228 23.82 -12.80 -1.92
CA HIS A 228 23.96 -12.26 -0.58
C HIS A 228 24.45 -13.31 0.44
N GLY A 229 24.72 -14.53 0.01
CA GLY A 229 25.15 -15.63 0.89
C GLY A 229 24.01 -16.15 1.79
N TRP A 230 22.75 -15.90 1.44
CA TRP A 230 21.59 -16.40 2.18
C TRP A 230 21.17 -17.76 1.61
N ALA A 231 21.34 -18.80 2.40
CA ALA A 231 20.84 -20.13 2.03
C ALA A 231 19.34 -20.21 2.31
N ILE A 232 18.56 -20.51 1.27
CA ILE A 232 17.11 -20.74 1.42
C ILE A 232 16.88 -22.22 1.68
N ASP A 233 16.43 -22.54 2.90
CA ASP A 233 16.09 -23.93 3.28
C ASP A 233 14.69 -24.33 2.80
N ALA A 234 13.75 -23.36 2.82
CA ALA A 234 12.36 -23.59 2.42
C ALA A 234 11.65 -22.28 2.06
N VAL A 235 10.72 -22.35 1.11
CA VAL A 235 9.72 -21.31 0.88
C VAL A 235 8.53 -21.59 1.79
N ILE A 236 8.20 -20.63 2.66
CA ILE A 236 7.10 -20.72 3.65
C ILE A 236 5.81 -20.28 3.01
N ARG A 237 5.85 -19.12 2.30
CA ARG A 237 4.70 -18.48 1.66
C ARG A 237 5.15 -17.72 0.41
N GLU A 238 4.29 -17.62 -0.56
CA GLU A 238 4.52 -16.79 -1.75
C GLU A 238 3.35 -15.81 -1.92
N GLU A 239 3.64 -14.57 -2.21
CA GLU A 239 2.66 -13.56 -2.59
C GLU A 239 2.99 -12.99 -3.97
N THR A 240 1.94 -12.60 -4.70
CA THR A 240 2.07 -12.00 -6.03
C THR A 240 1.15 -10.80 -6.14
N GLY A 241 1.57 -9.80 -6.89
CA GLY A 241 0.72 -8.65 -7.14
C GLY A 241 0.94 -7.99 -8.49
N VAL A 242 -0.15 -7.47 -9.02
CA VAL A 242 -0.18 -6.60 -10.19
C VAL A 242 -0.99 -5.37 -9.80
N ILE A 243 -0.30 -4.29 -9.44
CA ILE A 243 -0.87 -3.09 -8.87
C ILE A 243 -0.85 -1.97 -9.90
N ALA A 244 -2.02 -1.35 -10.15
CA ALA A 244 -2.11 -0.21 -11.03
C ALA A 244 -1.42 1.02 -10.42
N LEU A 245 -0.54 1.67 -11.21
CA LEU A 245 0.06 2.98 -10.93
C LEU A 245 -0.53 3.98 -11.93
N PRO A 246 -1.71 4.55 -11.67
CA PRO A 246 -2.51 5.24 -12.67
C PRO A 246 -1.83 6.55 -13.13
N LEU A 247 -1.98 6.87 -14.42
CA LEU A 247 -1.57 8.15 -14.99
C LEU A 247 -2.69 9.20 -14.93
N ALA A 248 -3.92 8.73 -14.72
CA ALA A 248 -5.10 9.51 -14.41
C ALA A 248 -5.95 8.71 -13.42
N LEU A 249 -6.55 9.38 -12.45
CA LEU A 249 -7.34 8.76 -11.40
C LEU A 249 -8.50 9.69 -11.04
N GLU A 250 -9.71 9.15 -11.09
CA GLU A 250 -10.89 9.79 -10.55
C GLU A 250 -11.23 9.15 -9.20
N VAL A 251 -11.40 9.97 -8.18
CA VAL A 251 -11.79 9.53 -6.85
C VAL A 251 -13.21 10.01 -6.60
N PRO A 252 -14.19 9.10 -6.51
CA PRO A 252 -15.57 9.50 -6.29
C PRO A 252 -15.74 10.19 -4.95
N ALA A 253 -16.64 11.18 -4.91
CA ALA A 253 -16.99 11.84 -3.66
C ALA A 253 -17.56 10.82 -2.66
N PRO A 254 -17.30 11.00 -1.34
CA PRO A 254 -17.88 10.16 -0.32
C PRO A 254 -19.41 10.12 -0.41
N GLY A 255 -19.97 8.94 -0.60
CA GLY A 255 -21.40 8.67 -0.74
C GLY A 255 -21.83 7.45 0.07
N ALA A 256 -23.03 6.96 -0.18
CA ALA A 256 -23.54 5.74 0.41
C ALA A 256 -23.98 4.77 -0.73
N PRO A 257 -23.31 3.64 -0.92
CA PRO A 257 -22.19 3.13 -0.11
C PRO A 257 -20.90 3.97 -0.31
N PHE A 258 -20.05 4.01 0.71
CA PHE A 258 -18.72 4.61 0.59
C PHE A 258 -17.75 3.60 -0.02
N VAL A 259 -17.08 3.96 -1.12
CA VAL A 259 -16.04 3.13 -1.71
C VAL A 259 -14.69 3.54 -1.11
N ALA A 260 -14.11 2.66 -0.33
CA ALA A 260 -12.88 2.90 0.43
C ALA A 260 -11.66 2.21 -0.18
N GLY A 261 -10.50 2.55 0.35
CA GLY A 261 -9.23 1.90 0.01
C GLY A 261 -8.87 2.02 -1.47
N TYR A 262 -8.22 1.00 -1.99
CA TYR A 262 -7.70 1.00 -3.36
C TYR A 262 -8.80 1.16 -4.42
N GLY A 263 -9.94 0.46 -4.25
CA GLY A 263 -11.08 0.56 -5.16
C GLY A 263 -11.69 1.96 -5.23
N GLY A 264 -11.64 2.72 -4.14
CA GLY A 264 -12.08 4.11 -4.07
C GLY A 264 -11.02 5.14 -4.44
N GLY A 265 -9.81 4.71 -4.86
CA GLY A 265 -8.72 5.61 -5.20
C GLY A 265 -7.96 6.20 -4.00
N TYR A 266 -8.16 5.67 -2.80
CA TYR A 266 -7.49 6.12 -1.57
C TYR A 266 -6.15 5.40 -1.37
N PHE A 267 -5.17 5.70 -2.22
CA PHE A 267 -3.81 5.18 -2.19
C PHE A 267 -2.83 6.18 -2.83
N HIS A 268 -1.52 5.91 -2.70
CA HIS A 268 -0.47 6.73 -3.32
C HIS A 268 -0.26 6.31 -4.78
N PRO A 269 -0.63 7.10 -5.79
CA PRO A 269 -0.65 6.63 -7.18
C PRO A 269 0.73 6.33 -7.77
N VAL A 270 1.83 6.86 -7.18
CA VAL A 270 3.20 6.64 -7.69
C VAL A 270 3.80 5.32 -7.19
N THR A 271 3.41 4.87 -6.00
CA THR A 271 4.06 3.74 -5.31
C THR A 271 3.11 2.60 -4.99
N GLY A 272 1.80 2.76 -5.23
CA GLY A 272 0.80 1.81 -4.77
C GLY A 272 0.60 1.76 -3.24
N TYR A 273 1.34 2.57 -2.50
CA TYR A 273 1.32 2.57 -1.04
C TYR A 273 -0.02 3.07 -0.51
N SER A 274 -0.65 2.30 0.37
CA SER A 274 -2.02 2.62 0.81
C SER A 274 -2.17 2.76 2.32
N PHE A 275 -1.26 2.23 3.12
CA PHE A 275 -1.43 2.11 4.56
C PHE A 275 -1.75 3.45 5.28
N PRO A 276 -1.00 4.56 5.10
CA PRO A 276 -1.29 5.80 5.83
C PRO A 276 -2.64 6.40 5.43
N ILE A 277 -3.02 6.26 4.16
CA ILE A 277 -4.30 6.78 3.67
C ILE A 277 -5.44 5.91 4.21
N ALA A 278 -5.28 4.58 4.18
CA ALA A 278 -6.26 3.64 4.73
C ALA A 278 -6.48 3.85 6.23
N ALA A 279 -5.41 4.13 6.99
CA ALA A 279 -5.50 4.45 8.42
C ALA A 279 -6.29 5.75 8.67
N ARG A 280 -6.02 6.80 7.88
CA ARG A 280 -6.77 8.07 7.96
C ARG A 280 -8.24 7.90 7.58
N VAL A 281 -8.55 7.12 6.54
CA VAL A 281 -9.92 6.78 6.14
C VAL A 281 -10.64 6.04 7.28
N ALA A 282 -9.99 5.05 7.87
CA ALA A 282 -10.56 4.28 8.98
C ALA A 282 -10.87 5.17 10.20
N ALA A 283 -9.93 6.04 10.57
CA ALA A 283 -10.13 7.00 11.65
C ALA A 283 -11.29 7.96 11.36
N ALA A 284 -11.38 8.50 10.13
CA ALA A 284 -12.49 9.40 9.74
C ALA A 284 -13.85 8.70 9.78
N ILE A 285 -13.94 7.44 9.34
CA ILE A 285 -15.19 6.64 9.45
C ILE A 285 -15.55 6.42 10.91
N ALA A 286 -14.57 6.11 11.76
CA ALA A 286 -14.80 5.79 13.16
C ALA A 286 -15.27 6.99 14.00
N THR A 287 -15.07 8.25 13.56
CA THR A 287 -15.65 9.41 14.22
C THR A 287 -17.18 9.43 14.13
N GLY A 288 -17.76 8.78 13.12
CA GLY A 288 -19.18 8.88 12.80
C GLY A 288 -19.59 10.23 12.17
N GLU A 289 -18.62 11.14 11.95
CA GLU A 289 -18.86 12.49 11.44
C GLU A 289 -18.66 12.53 9.91
N PRO A 290 -19.71 12.73 9.11
CA PRO A 290 -19.58 12.79 7.65
C PRO A 290 -18.59 13.86 7.16
N GLU A 291 -18.42 14.95 7.91
CA GLU A 291 -17.50 16.03 7.57
C GLU A 291 -16.03 15.60 7.70
N ALA A 292 -15.70 14.71 8.65
CA ALA A 292 -14.34 14.17 8.79
C ALA A 292 -13.92 13.45 7.49
N LEU A 293 -14.80 12.62 6.94
CA LEU A 293 -14.55 11.91 5.70
C LEU A 293 -14.47 12.85 4.48
N ARG A 294 -15.36 13.87 4.40
CA ARG A 294 -15.28 14.90 3.35
C ARG A 294 -14.01 15.74 3.43
N ALA A 295 -13.57 16.10 4.63
CA ALA A 295 -12.32 16.84 4.84
C ALA A 295 -11.10 16.04 4.39
N LEU A 296 -11.04 14.74 4.76
CA LEU A 296 -10.01 13.82 4.31
C LEU A 296 -10.01 13.68 2.79
N HIS A 297 -11.18 13.53 2.18
CA HIS A 297 -11.31 13.44 0.72
C HIS A 297 -10.76 14.69 0.02
N ARG A 298 -11.12 15.90 0.48
CA ARG A 298 -10.55 17.15 -0.06
C ARG A 298 -9.03 17.22 0.08
N ALA A 299 -8.49 16.82 1.23
CA ALA A 299 -7.05 16.81 1.46
C ALA A 299 -6.34 15.80 0.53
N HIS A 300 -6.92 14.62 0.32
CA HIS A 300 -6.42 13.61 -0.60
C HIS A 300 -6.42 14.14 -2.06
N LEU A 301 -7.54 14.70 -2.52
CA LEU A 301 -7.64 15.27 -3.85
C LEU A 301 -6.62 16.38 -4.12
N ALA A 302 -6.27 17.18 -3.11
CA ALA A 302 -5.27 18.25 -3.24
C ALA A 302 -3.84 17.72 -3.51
N GLN A 303 -3.55 16.46 -3.20
CA GLN A 303 -2.25 15.83 -3.43
C GLN A 303 -2.16 15.12 -4.80
N LEU A 304 -3.28 14.60 -5.29
CA LEU A 304 -3.33 13.75 -6.49
C LEU A 304 -2.75 14.37 -7.75
N PRO A 305 -3.04 15.65 -8.13
CA PRO A 305 -2.53 16.22 -9.38
C PRO A 305 -1.01 16.17 -9.48
N PHE A 306 -0.31 16.42 -8.36
CA PHE A 306 1.15 16.35 -8.32
C PHE A 306 1.65 14.91 -8.44
N ALA A 307 1.08 13.98 -7.68
CA ALA A 307 1.47 12.58 -7.72
C ALA A 307 1.23 11.95 -9.10
N LEU A 308 0.06 12.20 -9.70
CA LEU A 308 -0.25 11.73 -11.07
C LEU A 308 0.69 12.36 -12.13
N ARG A 309 1.12 13.62 -11.92
CA ARG A 309 2.13 14.25 -12.79
C ARG A 309 3.47 13.52 -12.68
N LEU A 310 3.90 13.15 -11.48
CA LEU A 310 5.14 12.37 -11.30
C LEU A 310 5.05 11.00 -11.99
N ASN A 311 3.91 10.32 -11.91
CA ASN A 311 3.69 9.07 -12.64
C ASN A 311 3.79 9.25 -14.15
N ARG A 312 3.09 10.25 -14.70
CA ARG A 312 3.21 10.56 -16.14
C ARG A 312 4.64 10.80 -16.55
N MET A 313 5.40 11.58 -15.75
CA MET A 313 6.83 11.82 -16.01
C MET A 313 7.62 10.51 -15.98
N LEU A 314 7.45 9.67 -14.94
CA LEU A 314 8.18 8.42 -14.80
C LEU A 314 7.95 7.47 -15.98
N PHE A 315 6.69 7.26 -16.33
CA PHE A 315 6.33 6.26 -17.35
C PHE A 315 6.45 6.76 -18.79
N GLN A 316 6.33 8.06 -19.03
CA GLN A 316 6.32 8.63 -20.39
C GLN A 316 7.65 9.30 -20.79
N TRP A 317 8.40 9.86 -19.82
CA TRP A 317 9.61 10.62 -20.13
C TRP A 317 10.90 9.81 -19.99
N PHE A 318 10.84 8.66 -19.33
CA PHE A 318 11.99 7.80 -19.13
C PHE A 318 11.78 6.44 -19.79
N ALA A 319 12.80 5.97 -20.53
CA ALA A 319 12.83 4.59 -20.99
C ALA A 319 12.80 3.63 -19.78
N PRO A 320 12.16 2.46 -19.91
CA PRO A 320 12.01 1.53 -18.78
C PRO A 320 13.28 1.30 -17.96
N ALA A 321 14.39 0.96 -18.61
CA ALA A 321 15.68 0.72 -17.97
C ALA A 321 16.36 1.96 -17.35
N GLN A 322 15.83 3.16 -17.57
CA GLN A 322 16.38 4.42 -17.03
C GLN A 322 15.56 4.99 -15.86
N ARG A 323 14.42 4.38 -15.53
CA ARG A 323 13.50 4.87 -14.48
C ARG A 323 14.15 4.87 -13.10
N TYR A 324 15.08 3.97 -12.82
CA TYR A 324 15.79 3.91 -11.55
C TYR A 324 16.54 5.22 -11.21
N HIS A 325 17.01 5.98 -12.19
CA HIS A 325 17.66 7.27 -11.96
C HIS A 325 16.73 8.30 -11.30
N VAL A 326 15.41 8.19 -11.54
CA VAL A 326 14.42 9.06 -10.89
C VAL A 326 14.33 8.74 -9.40
N LEU A 327 14.29 7.45 -9.06
CA LEU A 327 14.20 6.97 -7.68
C LEU A 327 15.53 7.17 -6.94
N GLU A 328 16.67 6.93 -7.60
CA GLU A 328 18.00 7.22 -7.03
C GLU A 328 18.10 8.70 -6.63
N ARG A 329 17.65 9.60 -7.52
CA ARG A 329 17.62 11.03 -7.22
C ARG A 329 16.64 11.35 -6.08
N PHE A 330 15.46 10.75 -6.06
CA PHE A 330 14.48 10.93 -5.01
C PHE A 330 15.06 10.58 -3.64
N TYR A 331 15.76 9.45 -3.53
CA TYR A 331 16.37 9.04 -2.26
C TYR A 331 17.60 9.87 -1.84
N ARG A 332 18.04 10.85 -2.62
CA ARG A 332 19.00 11.89 -2.19
C ARG A 332 18.33 13.05 -1.46
N MET A 333 17.00 13.13 -1.46
CA MET A 333 16.26 14.18 -0.76
C MET A 333 16.39 14.04 0.78
N PRO A 334 16.12 15.14 1.53
CA PRO A 334 16.01 15.06 2.99
C PRO A 334 14.92 14.05 3.42
N GLU A 335 15.17 13.28 4.47
CA GLU A 335 14.23 12.27 4.96
C GLU A 335 12.83 12.80 5.27
N PRO A 336 12.65 14.00 5.86
CA PRO A 336 11.31 14.54 6.06
C PRO A 336 10.51 14.73 4.76
N VAL A 337 11.19 15.00 3.63
CA VAL A 337 10.53 15.09 2.31
C VAL A 337 10.12 13.71 1.81
N ILE A 338 11.02 12.71 1.96
CA ILE A 338 10.75 11.32 1.60
C ILE A 338 9.53 10.80 2.38
N ARG A 339 9.48 11.02 3.70
CA ARG A 339 8.36 10.62 4.54
C ARG A 339 7.04 11.27 4.10
N ARG A 340 7.02 12.60 3.93
CA ARG A 340 5.81 13.30 3.45
C ARG A 340 5.39 12.89 2.04
N PHE A 341 6.33 12.48 1.20
CA PHE A 341 5.99 11.89 -0.10
C PHE A 341 5.19 10.59 0.08
N TYR A 342 5.70 9.64 0.85
CA TYR A 342 5.01 8.37 1.09
C TYR A 342 3.66 8.56 1.79
N ALA A 343 3.56 9.49 2.73
CA ALA A 343 2.32 9.83 3.41
C ALA A 343 1.31 10.58 2.52
N LEU A 344 1.68 10.99 1.29
CA LEU A 344 0.90 11.85 0.41
C LEU A 344 0.53 13.18 1.09
N GLU A 345 1.54 13.84 1.69
CA GLU A 345 1.41 15.07 2.48
C GLU A 345 2.47 16.13 2.09
N LEU A 346 2.87 16.14 0.81
CA LEU A 346 3.89 17.08 0.33
C LEU A 346 3.42 18.53 0.44
N THR A 347 4.27 19.36 1.03
CA THR A 347 4.10 20.82 1.02
C THR A 347 4.42 21.41 -0.36
N ALA A 348 4.05 22.68 -0.60
CA ALA A 348 4.43 23.38 -1.83
C ALA A 348 5.95 23.45 -2.02
N LEU A 349 6.71 23.66 -0.93
CA LEU A 349 8.18 23.69 -0.96
C LEU A 349 8.75 22.31 -1.29
N ASP A 350 8.19 21.23 -0.75
CA ASP A 350 8.62 19.88 -1.09
C ASP A 350 8.41 19.60 -2.57
N ARG A 351 7.23 19.94 -3.11
CA ARG A 351 6.92 19.77 -4.54
C ARG A 351 7.90 20.54 -5.43
N ALA A 352 8.29 21.75 -5.05
CA ALA A 352 9.30 22.53 -5.78
C ALA A 352 10.66 21.83 -5.80
N ARG A 353 11.08 21.19 -4.71
CA ARG A 353 12.35 20.47 -4.60
C ARG A 353 12.51 19.32 -5.59
N PHE A 354 11.42 18.71 -6.05
CA PHE A 354 11.47 17.65 -7.07
C PHE A 354 12.05 18.17 -8.40
N PHE A 355 11.94 19.46 -8.67
CA PHE A 355 12.36 20.09 -9.94
C PHE A 355 13.63 20.95 -9.83
N VAL A 356 14.15 21.14 -8.61
CA VAL A 356 15.39 21.92 -8.39
C VAL A 356 16.62 21.05 -8.67
N GLY A 357 17.63 21.61 -9.31
CA GLY A 357 18.90 20.96 -9.63
C GLY A 357 18.91 20.24 -10.99
N ARG A 358 19.92 19.41 -11.21
CA ARG A 358 20.07 18.68 -12.48
C ARG A 358 18.98 17.64 -12.65
N PRO A 359 18.36 17.54 -13.85
CA PRO A 359 17.38 16.48 -14.10
C PRO A 359 18.03 15.08 -13.98
N PRO A 360 17.22 14.03 -13.68
CA PRO A 360 17.71 12.66 -13.71
C PRO A 360 18.28 12.30 -15.09
N ARG A 361 19.29 11.41 -15.12
CA ARG A 361 19.80 10.86 -16.38
C ARG A 361 18.72 10.08 -17.12
N GLY A 362 18.83 9.98 -18.45
CA GLY A 362 17.87 9.20 -19.26
C GLY A 362 16.57 9.94 -19.60
N LEU A 363 16.47 11.25 -19.32
CA LEU A 363 15.32 12.05 -19.70
C LEU A 363 15.20 12.13 -21.24
N SER A 364 14.05 11.72 -21.78
CA SER A 364 13.76 11.73 -23.21
C SER A 364 13.04 13.01 -23.64
N LEU A 365 13.67 13.83 -24.47
CA LEU A 365 13.04 15.02 -25.06
C LEU A 365 11.81 14.67 -25.91
N ARG A 366 11.83 13.52 -26.62
CA ARG A 366 10.68 13.02 -27.39
C ARG A 366 9.50 12.65 -26.48
N GLY A 367 9.78 12.04 -25.32
CA GLY A 367 8.75 11.72 -24.32
C GLY A 367 8.11 12.98 -23.74
N MET A 368 8.89 14.06 -23.53
CA MET A 368 8.37 15.34 -23.06
C MET A 368 7.44 16.01 -24.09
N LEU A 369 7.80 15.98 -25.37
CA LEU A 369 7.02 16.60 -26.44
C LEU A 369 5.79 15.78 -26.83
N GLY A 370 5.88 14.44 -26.81
CA GLY A 370 4.76 13.54 -27.14
C GLY A 370 3.69 13.47 -26.06
N GLY A 371 4.00 13.84 -24.81
CA GLY A 371 3.03 13.95 -23.71
C GLY A 371 2.12 15.18 -23.78
N VAL A 372 2.41 16.13 -24.66
CA VAL A 372 1.61 17.36 -24.89
C VAL A 372 0.59 17.17 -26.02
N ALA A 373 0.72 16.12 -26.83
CA ALA A 373 -0.03 15.93 -28.08
C ALA A 373 -1.04 14.75 -28.05
N ARG A 374 -1.53 14.32 -26.86
CA ARG A 374 -2.63 13.35 -26.79
C ARG A 374 -3.51 13.59 -25.56
#